data_960b535557b63cdbf0b98831af432dd0
#
_entry.id   960b535557b63cdbf0b98831af432dd0
#
_cell.length_a   1.000
_cell.length_b   1.000
_cell.length_c   1.000
_cell.angle_alpha   90.00
_cell.angle_beta   90.00
_cell.angle_gamma   90.00
#
_symmetry.space_group_name_H-M   'P 1'
#
loop_
_entity.id
_entity.type
_entity.pdbx_description
1 polymer ?
#
loop_
_entity_poly.entity_id
_entity_poly.type
_entity_poly.pdbx_seq_one_letter_code
_entity_poly.pdbx_strand_id
1 'polypeptide(L)'
;VYHIGDWKGLGTRHGVQHWADSAKQARISQPQYRKYFFYFSGGDERIGELLEELLDTDKTYGTLDPQRKVRTDGWTPSPNSTVAFSLGTDWSSLAAGWLIEWERRGSRWEEARTKLNNTISGIANLTNGFVTGSGLYDPVTWTLGPPPADPDNLGNVSVSHLSAVFGLPEVVSEAIAYFGDDIPEGFPEAWLDYCYYYHATAAEQKARYGVSFGSQSLYQAHSRLAAYAAHEMQNSTIALRAWKDFYDSDGLAPDAAWNTTHVNGSAVLLSVDEAAWLATNDVAQYGLAVIENLAYISDSLDDYLS
;
A
#
# COMPACT_ATOMS: atom_id res chain seq x y z
N VAL A 1 7.85 -18.05 16.36
CA VAL A 1 6.64 -18.66 16.91
C VAL A 1 6.55 -18.41 18.41
N TYR A 2 6.76 -17.20 18.79
CA TYR A 2 6.78 -16.84 20.19
C TYR A 2 5.71 -15.80 20.39
N HIS A 3 4.86 -15.93 21.39
CA HIS A 3 3.89 -14.91 21.76
C HIS A 3 2.78 -14.68 20.73
N ILE A 4 2.17 -15.75 20.21
CA ILE A 4 1.07 -15.64 19.23
C ILE A 4 -0.02 -14.68 19.72
N GLY A 5 -0.33 -14.67 21.02
CA GLY A 5 -1.29 -13.74 21.60
C GLY A 5 -0.86 -12.27 21.54
N ASP A 6 0.44 -12.01 21.77
CA ASP A 6 0.99 -10.64 21.79
C ASP A 6 1.27 -10.08 20.40
N TRP A 7 1.27 -10.95 19.38
CA TRP A 7 1.54 -10.63 17.99
C TRP A 7 0.32 -10.75 17.09
N LYS A 8 -0.86 -10.86 17.66
CA LYS A 8 -2.09 -11.01 16.92
C LYS A 8 -2.26 -9.90 15.88
N GLY A 9 -2.49 -10.28 14.65
CA GLY A 9 -2.59 -9.36 13.51
C GLY A 9 -1.26 -8.82 12.96
N LEU A 10 -0.12 -9.19 13.55
CA LEU A 10 1.21 -8.80 13.07
C LEU A 10 1.89 -9.93 12.32
N GLY A 11 2.66 -9.55 11.31
CA GLY A 11 3.53 -10.45 10.53
C GLY A 11 4.93 -9.91 10.39
N THR A 12 5.89 -10.77 10.12
CA THR A 12 7.26 -10.34 9.80
C THR A 12 7.36 -9.95 8.35
N ARG A 13 8.10 -8.88 8.04
CA ARG A 13 8.32 -8.43 6.67
C ARG A 13 9.01 -9.48 5.80
N HIS A 14 9.92 -10.25 6.39
CA HIS A 14 10.63 -11.34 5.72
C HIS A 14 10.51 -12.61 6.55
N GLY A 15 10.67 -13.77 5.88
CA GLY A 15 10.69 -15.05 6.55
C GLY A 15 11.79 -15.17 7.60
N VAL A 16 11.55 -15.97 8.64
CA VAL A 16 12.47 -16.19 9.76
C VAL A 16 13.85 -16.66 9.29
N GLN A 17 13.92 -17.40 8.21
CA GLN A 17 15.17 -17.91 7.64
C GLN A 17 16.13 -16.81 7.14
N HIS A 18 15.60 -15.62 6.84
CA HIS A 18 16.42 -14.49 6.40
C HIS A 18 16.86 -13.59 7.54
N TRP A 19 16.26 -13.75 8.73
CA TRP A 19 16.49 -12.88 9.86
C TRP A 19 16.54 -13.68 11.14
N ALA A 20 17.68 -13.69 11.77
CA ALA A 20 17.90 -14.44 13.01
C ALA A 20 16.93 -14.03 14.13
N ASP A 21 16.45 -12.80 14.05
CA ASP A 21 15.40 -12.31 14.87
C ASP A 21 14.39 -11.64 13.94
N SER A 22 13.32 -12.33 13.72
CA SER A 22 12.22 -11.91 12.84
C SER A 22 11.55 -10.60 13.25
N ALA A 23 11.90 -10.09 14.41
CA ALA A 23 11.37 -8.86 14.95
C ALA A 23 12.13 -7.60 14.49
N LYS A 24 13.02 -7.69 13.51
CA LYS A 24 13.69 -6.51 12.95
C LYS A 24 12.67 -5.54 12.36
N GLN A 25 11.69 -6.04 11.62
CA GLN A 25 10.51 -5.30 11.20
C GLN A 25 9.30 -6.23 11.23
N ALA A 26 8.41 -6.04 12.16
CA ALA A 26 7.06 -6.54 12.06
C ALA A 26 6.19 -5.49 11.36
N ARG A 27 5.14 -5.96 10.71
CA ARG A 27 4.14 -5.14 10.04
C ARG A 27 2.76 -5.67 10.37
N ILE A 28 1.76 -4.86 10.20
CA ILE A 28 0.38 -5.31 10.23
C ILE A 28 0.17 -6.30 9.08
N SER A 29 -0.47 -7.42 9.35
CA SER A 29 -0.80 -8.41 8.33
C SER A 29 -1.71 -7.81 7.28
N GLN A 30 -1.36 -7.99 6.00
CA GLN A 30 -2.04 -7.34 4.89
C GLN A 30 -3.26 -8.14 4.44
N PRO A 31 -4.48 -7.66 4.65
CA PRO A 31 -5.69 -8.37 4.27
C PRO A 31 -6.19 -8.03 2.86
N GLN A 32 -5.69 -6.97 2.22
CA GLN A 32 -6.25 -6.37 1.01
C GLN A 32 -6.60 -7.40 -0.07
N TYR A 33 -5.66 -8.27 -0.39
CA TYR A 33 -5.89 -9.28 -1.42
C TYR A 33 -6.60 -10.55 -0.91
N ARG A 34 -6.62 -10.78 0.42
CA ARG A 34 -7.27 -11.97 1.00
C ARG A 34 -8.78 -11.91 0.89
N LYS A 35 -9.38 -10.72 0.86
CA LYS A 35 -10.81 -10.57 0.66
C LYS A 35 -11.26 -11.13 -0.69
N TYR A 36 -10.46 -11.01 -1.73
CA TYR A 36 -10.78 -11.59 -3.03
C TYR A 36 -10.81 -13.10 -2.98
N PHE A 37 -9.86 -13.72 -2.28
CA PHE A 37 -9.93 -15.16 -2.02
C PHE A 37 -11.17 -15.53 -1.23
N PHE A 38 -11.50 -14.77 -0.19
CA PHE A 38 -12.70 -15.01 0.60
C PHE A 38 -13.97 -14.98 -0.27
N TYR A 39 -14.15 -13.96 -1.08
CA TYR A 39 -15.34 -13.82 -1.93
C TYR A 39 -15.36 -14.80 -3.09
N PHE A 40 -14.26 -14.97 -3.80
CA PHE A 40 -14.20 -15.84 -4.98
C PHE A 40 -14.09 -17.32 -4.66
N SER A 41 -13.57 -17.71 -3.51
CA SER A 41 -13.51 -19.11 -3.07
C SER A 41 -14.80 -19.61 -2.41
N GLY A 42 -15.82 -18.79 -2.33
CA GLY A 42 -17.12 -19.17 -1.75
C GLY A 42 -17.21 -19.00 -0.24
N GLY A 43 -16.37 -18.15 0.36
CA GLY A 43 -16.46 -17.81 1.77
C GLY A 43 -15.71 -18.79 2.69
N ASP A 44 -14.40 -18.94 2.48
CA ASP A 44 -13.55 -19.73 3.38
C ASP A 44 -13.64 -19.17 4.82
N GLU A 45 -14.23 -19.91 5.74
CA GLU A 45 -14.44 -19.50 7.14
C GLU A 45 -13.13 -19.13 7.83
N ARG A 46 -12.04 -19.84 7.54
CA ARG A 46 -10.73 -19.56 8.13
C ARG A 46 -10.18 -18.20 7.70
N ILE A 47 -10.40 -17.81 6.45
CA ILE A 47 -10.05 -16.45 5.98
C ILE A 47 -10.92 -15.42 6.71
N GLY A 48 -12.21 -15.68 6.86
CA GLY A 48 -13.13 -14.82 7.62
C GLY A 48 -12.66 -14.58 9.05
N GLU A 49 -12.28 -15.64 9.79
CA GLU A 49 -11.72 -15.54 11.14
C GLU A 49 -10.43 -14.69 11.18
N LEU A 50 -9.54 -14.88 10.22
CA LEU A 50 -8.30 -14.08 10.12
C LEU A 50 -8.58 -12.59 9.86
N LEU A 51 -9.63 -12.27 9.11
CA LEU A 51 -10.04 -10.89 8.88
C LEU A 51 -10.59 -10.24 10.14
N GLU A 52 -11.38 -10.99 10.96
CA GLU A 52 -11.87 -10.52 12.27
C GLU A 52 -10.73 -10.27 13.26
N GLU A 53 -9.69 -11.11 13.25
CA GLU A 53 -8.50 -10.91 14.09
C GLU A 53 -7.81 -9.57 13.86
N LEU A 54 -7.93 -8.99 12.67
CA LEU A 54 -7.27 -7.72 12.33
C LEU A 54 -7.96 -6.50 12.94
N LEU A 55 -9.20 -6.62 13.40
CA LEU A 55 -9.96 -5.48 13.93
C LEU A 55 -9.34 -4.84 15.20
N ASP A 56 -8.55 -5.60 15.95
CA ASP A 56 -7.86 -5.15 17.16
C ASP A 56 -6.33 -5.04 16.97
N THR A 57 -5.83 -5.16 15.74
CA THR A 57 -4.39 -5.08 15.47
C THR A 57 -3.82 -3.70 15.78
N ASP A 58 -4.62 -2.65 15.69
CA ASP A 58 -4.26 -1.30 16.11
C ASP A 58 -3.83 -1.26 17.59
N LYS A 59 -4.53 -1.98 18.46
CA LYS A 59 -4.19 -2.11 19.89
C LYS A 59 -2.91 -2.92 20.09
N THR A 60 -2.77 -4.04 19.37
CA THR A 60 -1.55 -4.86 19.42
C THR A 60 -0.32 -4.07 18.98
N TYR A 61 -0.46 -3.29 17.91
CA TYR A 61 0.59 -2.45 17.38
C TYR A 61 1.05 -1.37 18.39
N GLY A 62 0.14 -0.88 19.22
CA GLY A 62 0.42 0.10 20.28
C GLY A 62 1.18 -0.47 21.48
N THR A 63 1.05 -1.76 21.77
CA THR A 63 1.70 -2.41 22.91
C THR A 63 3.12 -2.88 22.61
N LEU A 64 3.44 -3.08 21.35
CA LEU A 64 4.76 -3.53 20.88
C LEU A 64 5.20 -2.62 19.74
N ASP A 65 6.34 -1.92 19.88
CA ASP A 65 6.91 -1.24 18.71
C ASP A 65 7.48 -2.26 17.71
N PRO A 66 6.75 -2.57 16.63
CA PRO A 66 7.22 -3.54 15.65
C PRO A 66 8.37 -3.00 14.78
N GLN A 67 8.65 -1.70 14.86
CA GLN A 67 9.73 -1.04 14.12
C GLN A 67 10.92 -0.65 15.01
N ARG A 68 10.94 -1.08 16.27
CA ARG A 68 11.94 -0.67 17.28
C ARG A 68 13.40 -0.75 16.85
N LYS A 69 13.73 -1.63 15.90
CA LYS A 69 15.10 -1.81 15.39
C LYS A 69 15.46 -0.90 14.21
N VAL A 70 14.49 -0.22 13.66
CA VAL A 70 14.68 0.65 12.49
C VAL A 70 14.07 2.04 12.68
N ARG A 71 13.38 2.25 13.79
CA ARG A 71 12.77 3.54 14.14
C ARG A 71 13.83 4.57 14.49
N THR A 72 13.66 5.80 14.01
CA THR A 72 14.58 6.92 14.24
C THR A 72 13.86 8.16 14.78
N ASP A 73 12.55 8.12 14.92
CA ASP A 73 11.71 9.25 15.35
C ASP A 73 11.55 9.37 16.88
N GLY A 74 12.17 8.44 17.64
CA GLY A 74 12.17 8.47 19.11
C GLY A 74 10.86 8.00 19.76
N TRP A 75 9.84 7.63 18.99
CA TRP A 75 8.60 7.12 19.56
C TRP A 75 8.82 5.80 20.32
N THR A 76 8.14 5.65 21.44
CA THR A 76 8.14 4.42 22.25
C THR A 76 6.72 4.06 22.67
N PRO A 77 6.37 2.77 22.76
CA PRO A 77 5.08 2.35 23.28
C PRO A 77 4.87 2.83 24.71
N SER A 78 3.66 3.26 25.00
CA SER A 78 3.22 3.60 26.34
C SER A 78 1.75 3.23 26.50
N PRO A 79 1.31 2.76 27.66
CA PRO A 79 -0.12 2.51 27.88
C PRO A 79 -0.93 3.79 27.56
N ASN A 80 -1.96 3.65 26.76
CA ASN A 80 -2.83 4.75 26.28
C ASN A 80 -2.11 5.81 25.42
N SER A 81 -0.97 5.47 24.83
CA SER A 81 -0.30 6.38 23.89
C SER A 81 -0.74 6.16 22.45
N THR A 82 -0.50 7.20 21.65
CA THR A 82 -0.66 7.12 20.19
C THR A 82 0.32 6.13 19.56
N VAL A 83 -0.04 5.62 18.40
CA VAL A 83 0.76 4.68 17.61
C VAL A 83 1.24 5.38 16.33
N ALA A 84 2.54 5.34 16.05
CA ALA A 84 3.07 5.88 14.82
C ALA A 84 2.89 4.88 13.67
N PHE A 85 2.05 5.23 12.68
CA PHE A 85 1.79 4.45 11.47
C PHE A 85 2.49 5.01 10.26
N SER A 86 2.99 4.13 9.39
CA SER A 86 3.19 4.46 7.98
C SER A 86 1.84 4.40 7.26
N LEU A 87 1.48 5.45 6.51
CA LEU A 87 0.20 5.49 5.79
C LEU A 87 0.09 4.41 4.72
N GLY A 88 1.20 4.16 4.00
CA GLY A 88 1.21 3.21 2.90
C GLY A 88 1.23 1.74 3.29
N THR A 89 1.79 1.38 4.44
CA THR A 89 1.97 -0.03 4.83
C THR A 89 1.19 -0.45 6.06
N ASP A 90 1.03 0.43 7.02
CA ASP A 90 0.38 0.09 8.29
C ASP A 90 -1.10 0.52 8.28
N TRP A 91 -1.37 1.80 8.00
CA TRP A 91 -2.74 2.29 7.90
C TRP A 91 -3.53 1.55 6.81
N SER A 92 -2.97 1.37 5.61
CA SER A 92 -3.71 0.69 4.53
C SER A 92 -4.15 -0.72 4.92
N SER A 93 -3.32 -1.44 5.68
CA SER A 93 -3.66 -2.79 6.14
C SER A 93 -4.78 -2.79 7.19
N LEU A 94 -4.77 -1.84 8.12
CA LEU A 94 -5.86 -1.65 9.08
C LEU A 94 -7.13 -1.21 8.38
N ALA A 95 -7.03 -0.22 7.50
CA ALA A 95 -8.15 0.31 6.72
C ALA A 95 -8.82 -0.78 5.88
N ALA A 96 -8.03 -1.67 5.24
CA ALA A 96 -8.57 -2.82 4.53
C ALA A 96 -9.36 -3.76 5.46
N GLY A 97 -8.84 -4.05 6.64
CA GLY A 97 -9.54 -4.88 7.64
C GLY A 97 -10.86 -4.24 8.09
N TRP A 98 -10.85 -2.94 8.38
CA TRP A 98 -12.06 -2.20 8.76
C TRP A 98 -13.07 -2.10 7.62
N LEU A 99 -12.60 -1.86 6.38
CA LEU A 99 -13.46 -1.80 5.21
C LEU A 99 -14.17 -3.13 4.95
N ILE A 100 -13.45 -4.25 5.05
CA ILE A 100 -14.02 -5.59 4.89
C ILE A 100 -15.09 -5.87 5.96
N GLU A 101 -14.83 -5.52 7.24
CA GLU A 101 -15.81 -5.69 8.31
C GLU A 101 -17.07 -4.84 8.08
N TRP A 102 -16.89 -3.60 7.65
CA TRP A 102 -18.01 -2.72 7.31
C TRP A 102 -18.80 -3.24 6.10
N GLU A 103 -18.12 -3.65 5.03
CA GLU A 103 -18.71 -4.20 3.80
C GLU A 103 -19.53 -5.46 4.09
N ARG A 104 -19.00 -6.37 4.90
CA ARG A 104 -19.67 -7.63 5.31
C ARG A 104 -20.80 -7.43 6.31
N ARG A 105 -20.95 -6.26 6.89
CA ARG A 105 -21.86 -6.01 8.01
C ARG A 105 -21.61 -6.97 9.15
N GLY A 106 -20.34 -7.23 9.47
CA GLY A 106 -19.93 -8.07 10.59
C GLY A 106 -20.37 -7.50 11.94
N SER A 107 -20.09 -8.21 13.00
CA SER A 107 -20.59 -7.86 14.36
C SER A 107 -20.08 -6.49 14.87
N ARG A 108 -18.97 -5.98 14.30
CA ARG A 108 -18.31 -4.73 14.69
C ARG A 108 -18.24 -3.70 13.54
N TRP A 109 -19.14 -3.78 12.59
CA TRP A 109 -19.10 -2.94 11.39
C TRP A 109 -19.22 -1.44 11.67
N GLU A 110 -19.96 -1.03 12.71
CA GLU A 110 -20.10 0.38 13.10
C GLU A 110 -18.78 0.94 13.67
N GLU A 111 -18.10 0.15 14.51
CA GLU A 111 -16.77 0.48 15.01
C GLU A 111 -15.78 0.59 13.85
N ALA A 112 -15.77 -0.39 12.96
CA ALA A 112 -14.89 -0.42 11.80
C ALA A 112 -15.10 0.79 10.87
N ARG A 113 -16.37 1.14 10.58
CA ARG A 113 -16.72 2.34 9.81
C ARG A 113 -16.23 3.60 10.50
N THR A 114 -16.39 3.70 11.83
CA THR A 114 -15.96 4.87 12.60
C THR A 114 -14.44 5.03 12.58
N LYS A 115 -13.69 3.94 12.80
CA LYS A 115 -12.22 3.92 12.70
C LYS A 115 -11.76 4.38 11.32
N LEU A 116 -12.37 3.83 10.28
CA LEU A 116 -12.05 4.18 8.90
C LEU A 116 -12.34 5.67 8.63
N ASN A 117 -13.54 6.14 8.96
CA ASN A 117 -13.93 7.55 8.79
C ASN A 117 -13.00 8.52 9.52
N ASN A 118 -12.68 8.25 10.79
CA ASN A 118 -11.85 9.12 11.60
C ASN A 118 -10.41 9.18 11.09
N THR A 119 -9.86 8.05 10.65
CA THR A 119 -8.49 8.02 10.10
C THR A 119 -8.40 8.63 8.72
N ILE A 120 -9.41 8.44 7.87
CA ILE A 120 -9.53 9.11 6.55
C ILE A 120 -9.60 10.62 6.75
N SER A 121 -10.45 11.10 7.68
CA SER A 121 -10.53 12.53 8.04
C SER A 121 -9.18 13.04 8.55
N GLY A 122 -8.48 12.24 9.36
CA GLY A 122 -7.15 12.58 9.85
C GLY A 122 -6.14 12.76 8.72
N ILE A 123 -6.11 11.85 7.74
CA ILE A 123 -5.22 11.96 6.57
C ILE A 123 -5.56 13.20 5.74
N ALA A 124 -6.85 13.46 5.49
CA ALA A 124 -7.30 14.65 4.76
C ALA A 124 -6.85 15.96 5.45
N ASN A 125 -6.75 15.97 6.78
CA ASN A 125 -6.33 17.13 7.56
C ASN A 125 -4.80 17.27 7.72
N LEU A 126 -4.00 16.31 7.25
CA LEU A 126 -2.56 16.50 7.17
C LEU A 126 -2.22 17.49 6.07
N THR A 127 -1.32 18.44 6.34
CA THR A 127 -0.94 19.50 5.38
C THR A 127 -0.54 18.98 4.00
N ASN A 128 0.11 17.80 3.97
CA ASN A 128 0.52 17.14 2.73
C ASN A 128 -0.19 15.78 2.52
N GLY A 129 -1.30 15.51 3.20
CA GLY A 129 -2.07 14.29 3.02
C GLY A 129 -1.19 13.03 3.05
N PHE A 130 -1.33 12.16 2.06
CA PHE A 130 -0.53 10.93 1.94
C PHE A 130 0.97 11.17 1.74
N VAL A 131 1.36 12.31 1.20
CA VAL A 131 2.77 12.69 1.01
C VAL A 131 3.48 12.90 2.35
N THR A 132 2.75 13.16 3.43
CA THR A 132 3.28 13.19 4.80
C THR A 132 3.90 11.86 5.21
N GLY A 133 3.41 10.74 4.66
CA GLY A 133 3.98 9.39 4.76
C GLY A 133 3.68 8.64 6.04
N SER A 134 3.39 9.32 7.14
CA SER A 134 3.05 8.71 8.44
C SER A 134 2.13 9.61 9.25
N GLY A 135 1.55 9.06 10.31
CA GLY A 135 0.70 9.79 11.25
C GLY A 135 0.72 9.14 12.63
N LEU A 136 0.22 9.86 13.63
CA LEU A 136 -0.04 9.34 14.97
C LEU A 136 -1.50 8.94 15.09
N TYR A 137 -1.74 7.69 15.37
CA TYR A 137 -3.07 7.12 15.60
C TYR A 137 -3.33 6.96 17.10
N ASP A 138 -4.48 7.42 17.55
CA ASP A 138 -4.96 7.20 18.91
C ASP A 138 -5.92 6.00 18.94
N PRO A 139 -5.55 4.88 19.59
CA PRO A 139 -6.40 3.68 19.63
C PRO A 139 -7.62 3.82 20.54
N VAL A 140 -7.75 4.90 21.29
CA VAL A 140 -8.91 5.18 22.16
C VAL A 140 -9.97 6.01 21.42
N THR A 141 -9.55 7.06 20.75
CA THR A 141 -10.45 7.96 20.00
C THR A 141 -10.58 7.58 18.53
N TRP A 142 -9.70 6.68 18.06
CA TRP A 142 -9.60 6.22 16.67
C TRP A 142 -9.27 7.35 15.68
N THR A 143 -8.63 8.41 16.16
CA THR A 143 -8.22 9.54 15.32
C THR A 143 -6.79 9.39 14.85
N LEU A 144 -6.48 9.97 13.71
CA LEU A 144 -5.12 10.05 13.18
C LEU A 144 -4.73 11.53 13.07
N GLY A 145 -3.58 11.86 13.61
CA GLY A 145 -3.01 13.21 13.58
C GLY A 145 -1.61 13.24 12.98
N PRO A 146 -0.94 14.41 13.04
CA PRO A 146 0.38 14.62 12.49
C PRO A 146 1.43 13.66 13.06
N PRO A 147 2.46 13.29 12.25
CA PRO A 147 3.50 12.36 12.68
C PRO A 147 4.43 12.98 13.74
N PRO A 148 5.18 12.16 14.50
CA PRO A 148 6.17 12.65 15.49
C PRO A 148 7.24 13.55 14.87
N ALA A 149 7.56 13.37 13.59
CA ALA A 149 8.54 14.18 12.87
C ALA A 149 8.01 15.60 12.50
N ASP A 150 6.70 15.81 12.58
CA ASP A 150 6.03 17.08 12.26
C ASP A 150 4.79 17.29 13.15
N PRO A 151 4.97 17.44 14.47
CA PRO A 151 3.85 17.48 15.41
C PRO A 151 2.95 18.71 15.22
N ASP A 152 3.49 19.77 14.62
CA ASP A 152 2.77 21.03 14.36
C ASP A 152 2.09 21.03 12.98
N ASN A 153 2.14 19.91 12.24
CA ASN A 153 1.54 19.75 10.90
C ASN A 153 1.99 20.83 9.90
N LEU A 154 3.28 21.12 9.88
CA LEU A 154 3.88 22.14 9.02
C LEU A 154 4.12 21.67 7.58
N GLY A 155 3.93 20.38 7.31
CA GLY A 155 4.00 19.84 5.96
C GLY A 155 5.18 18.89 5.74
N ASN A 156 5.38 17.93 6.62
CA ASN A 156 6.37 16.86 6.41
C ASN A 156 6.17 16.17 5.05
N VAL A 157 7.28 15.82 4.42
CA VAL A 157 7.33 15.06 3.16
C VAL A 157 8.12 13.79 3.38
N SER A 158 7.48 12.64 3.27
CA SER A 158 8.09 11.32 3.46
C SER A 158 7.45 10.30 2.51
N VAL A 159 7.90 10.28 1.28
CA VAL A 159 7.42 9.35 0.26
C VAL A 159 8.33 8.13 0.18
N SER A 160 7.75 6.94 0.22
CA SER A 160 8.48 5.68 0.08
C SER A 160 7.96 4.90 -1.13
N HIS A 161 8.88 4.33 -1.90
CA HIS A 161 8.54 3.43 -3.00
C HIS A 161 7.76 2.18 -2.54
N LEU A 162 7.77 1.86 -1.25
CA LEU A 162 7.00 0.75 -0.70
C LEU A 162 5.55 1.14 -0.34
N SER A 163 5.21 2.42 -0.33
CA SER A 163 3.91 2.86 0.17
C SER A 163 2.73 2.30 -0.63
N ALA A 164 2.86 2.22 -1.95
CA ALA A 164 1.77 1.79 -2.83
C ALA A 164 1.82 0.29 -3.23
N VAL A 165 2.90 -0.44 -2.94
CA VAL A 165 3.01 -1.85 -3.36
C VAL A 165 2.30 -2.85 -2.45
N PHE A 166 1.79 -2.41 -1.31
CA PHE A 166 1.14 -3.25 -0.31
C PHE A 166 -0.38 -3.06 -0.25
N GLY A 167 -1.01 -2.65 -1.34
CA GLY A 167 -2.45 -2.58 -1.47
C GLY A 167 -3.07 -1.23 -1.07
N LEU A 168 -2.27 -0.18 -0.90
CA LEU A 168 -2.79 1.16 -0.63
C LEU A 168 -3.72 1.68 -1.74
N PRO A 169 -3.37 1.57 -3.06
CA PRO A 169 -4.25 2.04 -4.12
C PRO A 169 -5.62 1.38 -4.10
N GLU A 170 -5.65 0.07 -3.92
CA GLU A 170 -6.89 -0.70 -3.89
C GLU A 170 -7.77 -0.28 -2.70
N VAL A 171 -7.17 -0.14 -1.52
CA VAL A 171 -7.91 0.24 -0.30
C VAL A 171 -8.47 1.66 -0.40
N VAL A 172 -7.70 2.60 -0.95
CA VAL A 172 -8.15 3.98 -1.11
C VAL A 172 -9.27 4.07 -2.15
N SER A 173 -9.10 3.43 -3.30
CA SER A 173 -10.12 3.40 -4.35
C SER A 173 -11.43 2.78 -3.86
N GLU A 174 -11.35 1.65 -3.14
CA GLU A 174 -12.51 1.01 -2.54
C GLU A 174 -13.17 1.87 -1.46
N ALA A 175 -12.37 2.53 -0.61
CA ALA A 175 -12.91 3.43 0.41
C ALA A 175 -13.66 4.61 -0.21
N ILE A 176 -13.08 5.26 -1.21
CA ILE A 176 -13.74 6.36 -1.95
C ILE A 176 -15.05 5.87 -2.56
N ALA A 177 -15.03 4.73 -3.25
CA ALA A 177 -16.22 4.16 -3.87
C ALA A 177 -17.30 3.75 -2.84
N TYR A 178 -16.90 3.21 -1.69
CA TYR A 178 -17.83 2.69 -0.69
C TYR A 178 -18.45 3.78 0.19
N PHE A 179 -17.71 4.85 0.50
CA PHE A 179 -18.24 6.04 1.15
C PHE A 179 -19.12 6.87 0.20
N GLY A 180 -18.77 6.92 -1.09
CA GLY A 180 -19.48 7.78 -2.05
C GLY A 180 -19.48 9.24 -1.60
N ASP A 181 -20.65 9.87 -1.57
CA ASP A 181 -20.81 11.27 -1.18
C ASP A 181 -20.51 11.53 0.31
N ASP A 182 -20.45 10.47 1.14
CA ASP A 182 -20.10 10.57 2.57
C ASP A 182 -18.58 10.56 2.82
N ILE A 183 -17.74 10.49 1.78
CA ILE A 183 -16.28 10.48 1.95
C ILE A 183 -15.82 11.78 2.62
N PRO A 184 -14.97 11.74 3.66
CA PRO A 184 -14.44 12.95 4.26
C PRO A 184 -13.80 13.89 3.24
N GLU A 185 -14.20 15.17 3.30
CA GLU A 185 -13.71 16.22 2.41
C GLU A 185 -12.18 16.32 2.43
N GLY A 186 -11.57 16.51 1.28
CA GLY A 186 -10.12 16.62 1.12
C GLY A 186 -9.40 15.25 0.99
N PHE A 187 -10.06 14.14 1.27
CA PHE A 187 -9.39 12.83 1.15
C PHE A 187 -9.16 12.39 -0.30
N PRO A 188 -10.13 12.50 -1.21
CA PRO A 188 -9.88 12.22 -2.63
C PRO A 188 -8.79 13.12 -3.22
N GLU A 189 -8.77 14.40 -2.86
CA GLU A 189 -7.75 15.36 -3.29
C GLU A 189 -6.36 15.00 -2.75
N ALA A 190 -6.27 14.60 -1.48
CA ALA A 190 -5.01 14.14 -0.89
C ALA A 190 -4.47 12.88 -1.58
N TRP A 191 -5.35 11.99 -2.03
CA TRP A 191 -4.99 10.82 -2.81
C TRP A 191 -4.56 11.19 -4.23
N LEU A 192 -5.31 12.07 -4.90
CA LEU A 192 -4.98 12.56 -6.24
C LEU A 192 -3.62 13.28 -6.25
N ASP A 193 -3.36 14.14 -5.27
CA ASP A 193 -2.06 14.80 -5.10
C ASP A 193 -0.92 13.77 -4.96
N TYR A 194 -1.10 12.74 -4.13
CA TYR A 194 -0.11 11.66 -3.98
C TYR A 194 0.15 10.93 -5.31
N CYS A 195 -0.91 10.55 -6.01
CA CYS A 195 -0.83 9.83 -7.28
C CYS A 195 -0.12 10.65 -8.36
N TYR A 196 -0.47 11.93 -8.48
CA TYR A 196 0.16 12.83 -9.46
C TYR A 196 1.63 13.09 -9.14
N TYR A 197 1.93 13.50 -7.90
CA TYR A 197 3.27 13.94 -7.55
C TYR A 197 4.28 12.80 -7.39
N TYR A 198 3.84 11.57 -7.19
CA TYR A 198 4.75 10.42 -7.18
C TYR A 198 5.57 10.33 -8.50
N HIS A 199 4.93 10.61 -9.63
CA HIS A 199 5.52 10.58 -10.97
C HIS A 199 5.86 11.97 -11.54
N ALA A 200 5.65 13.02 -10.76
CA ALA A 200 5.96 14.38 -11.16
C ALA A 200 7.49 14.61 -11.18
N THR A 201 7.93 15.59 -11.94
CA THR A 201 9.32 15.99 -11.97
C THR A 201 9.77 16.58 -10.62
N ALA A 202 11.07 16.54 -10.36
CA ALA A 202 11.61 17.16 -9.14
C ALA A 202 11.30 18.68 -9.05
N ALA A 203 11.12 19.34 -10.19
CA ALA A 203 10.72 20.75 -10.25
C ALA A 203 9.26 20.95 -9.81
N GLU A 204 8.35 20.11 -10.31
CA GLU A 204 6.92 20.12 -9.91
C GLU A 204 6.78 19.80 -8.41
N GLN A 205 7.49 18.76 -7.93
CA GLN A 205 7.49 18.39 -6.51
C GLN A 205 7.98 19.54 -5.62
N LYS A 206 9.10 20.20 -6.00
CA LYS A 206 9.62 21.36 -5.27
C LYS A 206 8.69 22.56 -5.29
N ALA A 207 8.03 22.80 -6.41
CA ALA A 207 7.06 23.89 -6.52
C ALA A 207 5.86 23.68 -5.56
N ARG A 208 5.42 22.45 -5.38
CA ARG A 208 4.26 22.10 -4.51
C ARG A 208 4.64 21.95 -3.03
N TYR A 209 5.76 21.25 -2.75
CA TYR A 209 6.12 20.80 -1.40
C TYR A 209 7.40 21.45 -0.85
N GLY A 210 8.07 22.30 -1.60
CA GLY A 210 9.36 22.89 -1.23
C GLY A 210 10.56 21.94 -1.36
N VAL A 211 10.32 20.64 -1.52
CA VAL A 211 11.34 19.60 -1.66
C VAL A 211 10.95 18.60 -2.75
N SER A 212 11.93 17.88 -3.28
CA SER A 212 11.66 16.72 -4.14
C SER A 212 11.62 15.43 -3.31
N PHE A 213 10.92 14.42 -3.81
CA PHE A 213 10.77 13.12 -3.12
C PHE A 213 12.06 12.26 -3.15
N GLY A 214 13.12 12.75 -3.79
CA GLY A 214 14.34 11.98 -3.97
C GLY A 214 14.20 10.88 -5.02
N SER A 215 15.14 9.94 -5.02
CA SER A 215 15.10 8.79 -5.93
C SER A 215 14.04 7.78 -5.45
N GLN A 216 13.05 7.53 -6.29
CA GLN A 216 12.08 6.47 -6.09
C GLN A 216 12.46 5.25 -6.94
N SER A 217 11.80 4.13 -6.72
CA SER A 217 11.94 2.90 -7.50
C SER A 217 10.57 2.28 -7.75
N LEU A 218 10.54 1.17 -8.48
CA LEU A 218 9.31 0.46 -8.84
C LEU A 218 8.36 1.31 -9.70
N TYR A 219 8.91 2.12 -10.60
CA TYR A 219 8.10 2.99 -11.46
C TYR A 219 7.11 2.21 -12.32
N GLN A 220 7.50 1.04 -12.86
CA GLN A 220 6.55 0.18 -13.57
C GLN A 220 5.33 -0.17 -12.70
N ALA A 221 5.57 -0.64 -11.49
CA ALA A 221 4.51 -1.01 -10.54
C ALA A 221 3.63 0.18 -10.14
N HIS A 222 4.22 1.37 -10.06
CA HIS A 222 3.53 2.58 -9.62
C HIS A 222 2.94 3.40 -10.78
N SER A 223 3.19 3.03 -12.06
CA SER A 223 2.60 3.72 -13.22
C SER A 223 1.07 3.87 -13.10
N ARG A 224 0.40 2.93 -12.42
CA ARG A 224 -1.02 2.96 -12.10
C ARG A 224 -1.44 4.17 -11.25
N LEU A 225 -0.54 4.74 -10.45
CA LEU A 225 -0.83 5.99 -9.72
C LEU A 225 -0.95 7.15 -10.71
N ALA A 226 -0.01 7.25 -11.65
CA ALA A 226 -0.09 8.26 -12.71
C ALA A 226 -1.29 8.02 -13.63
N ALA A 227 -1.65 6.76 -13.90
CA ALA A 227 -2.84 6.43 -14.67
C ALA A 227 -4.14 6.90 -13.98
N TYR A 228 -4.27 6.66 -12.68
CA TYR A 228 -5.36 7.21 -11.87
C TYR A 228 -5.40 8.74 -11.94
N ALA A 229 -4.26 9.40 -11.71
CA ALA A 229 -4.20 10.86 -11.77
C ALA A 229 -4.56 11.40 -13.17
N ALA A 230 -4.10 10.73 -14.24
CA ALA A 230 -4.44 11.10 -15.61
C ALA A 230 -5.94 11.01 -15.89
N HIS A 231 -6.58 9.95 -15.38
CA HIS A 231 -8.03 9.73 -15.51
C HIS A 231 -8.82 10.83 -14.78
N GLU A 232 -8.51 11.06 -13.50
CA GLU A 232 -9.23 12.06 -12.70
C GLU A 232 -9.03 13.48 -13.22
N MET A 233 -7.82 13.81 -13.67
CA MET A 233 -7.48 15.14 -14.21
C MET A 233 -7.82 15.30 -15.70
N GLN A 234 -8.28 14.25 -16.37
CA GLN A 234 -8.53 14.23 -17.83
C GLN A 234 -7.34 14.75 -18.64
N ASN A 235 -6.14 14.25 -18.31
CA ASN A 235 -4.88 14.79 -18.81
C ASN A 235 -4.04 13.75 -19.57
N SER A 236 -4.04 13.86 -20.89
CA SER A 236 -3.30 12.96 -21.79
C SER A 236 -1.78 12.97 -21.59
N THR A 237 -1.21 14.10 -21.17
CA THR A 237 0.25 14.18 -20.91
C THR A 237 0.63 13.31 -19.72
N ILE A 238 -0.21 13.25 -18.68
CA ILE A 238 0.01 12.37 -17.53
C ILE A 238 -0.20 10.91 -17.94
N ALA A 239 -1.18 10.63 -18.80
CA ALA A 239 -1.42 9.29 -19.33
C ALA A 239 -0.20 8.75 -20.13
N LEU A 240 0.38 9.57 -20.99
CA LEU A 240 1.60 9.20 -21.70
C LEU A 240 2.81 9.00 -20.74
N ARG A 241 2.89 9.79 -19.65
CA ARG A 241 3.88 9.60 -18.59
C ARG A 241 3.70 8.23 -17.90
N ALA A 242 2.46 7.85 -17.60
CA ALA A 242 2.14 6.56 -16.99
C ALA A 242 2.57 5.38 -17.89
N TRP A 243 2.26 5.43 -19.20
CA TRP A 243 2.70 4.41 -20.13
C TRP A 243 4.23 4.37 -20.28
N LYS A 244 4.87 5.54 -20.29
CA LYS A 244 6.33 5.63 -20.32
C LYS A 244 6.96 4.96 -19.08
N ASP A 245 6.45 5.24 -17.89
CA ASP A 245 6.93 4.63 -16.66
C ASP A 245 6.66 3.11 -16.63
N PHE A 246 5.57 2.66 -17.25
CA PHE A 246 5.26 1.25 -17.38
C PHE A 246 6.22 0.50 -18.31
N TYR A 247 6.55 1.06 -19.47
CA TYR A 247 7.35 0.38 -20.48
C TYR A 247 8.85 0.65 -20.38
N ASP A 248 9.27 1.86 -20.02
CA ASP A 248 10.67 2.30 -20.09
C ASP A 248 11.42 2.19 -18.74
N SER A 249 10.72 1.87 -17.64
CA SER A 249 11.36 1.77 -16.33
C SER A 249 11.87 0.35 -16.02
N ASP A 250 12.70 0.25 -14.96
CA ASP A 250 13.14 -1.05 -14.46
C ASP A 250 11.95 -1.89 -13.98
N GLY A 251 11.77 -3.06 -14.57
CA GLY A 251 10.68 -3.96 -14.22
C GLY A 251 10.64 -5.18 -15.13
N LEU A 252 9.49 -5.84 -15.16
CA LEU A 252 9.27 -6.98 -16.06
C LEU A 252 9.11 -6.46 -17.50
N ALA A 253 9.90 -6.99 -18.42
CA ALA A 253 9.78 -6.72 -19.84
C ALA A 253 9.09 -7.92 -20.53
N PRO A 254 7.78 -7.83 -20.86
CA PRO A 254 7.06 -8.96 -21.42
C PRO A 254 7.55 -9.37 -22.81
N ASP A 255 8.19 -8.45 -23.54
CA ASP A 255 8.75 -8.68 -24.88
C ASP A 255 10.18 -9.23 -24.85
N ALA A 256 10.78 -9.33 -23.66
CA ALA A 256 12.11 -9.89 -23.53
C ALA A 256 12.10 -11.37 -23.87
N ALA A 257 12.99 -11.79 -24.76
CA ALA A 257 13.23 -13.20 -25.02
C ALA A 257 13.76 -13.85 -23.74
N TRP A 258 13.02 -14.80 -23.20
CA TRP A 258 13.41 -15.53 -22.01
C TRP A 258 14.52 -16.52 -22.36
N ASN A 259 15.66 -16.36 -21.74
CA ASN A 259 16.72 -17.36 -21.85
C ASN A 259 16.30 -18.60 -21.06
N THR A 260 16.22 -19.73 -21.75
CA THR A 260 15.97 -21.03 -21.13
C THR A 260 17.27 -21.84 -21.08
N THR A 261 17.35 -22.69 -20.07
CA THR A 261 18.40 -23.71 -19.96
C THR A 261 17.80 -25.09 -20.23
N HIS A 262 18.31 -25.79 -21.23
CA HIS A 262 17.88 -27.15 -21.53
C HIS A 262 18.47 -28.11 -20.51
N VAL A 263 17.60 -28.74 -19.71
CA VAL A 263 17.99 -29.73 -18.69
C VAL A 263 17.68 -31.12 -19.21
N ASN A 264 18.72 -31.98 -19.27
CA ASN A 264 18.62 -33.36 -19.68
C ASN A 264 19.54 -34.26 -18.83
N GLY A 265 19.53 -35.58 -19.08
CA GLY A 265 20.36 -36.56 -18.38
C GLY A 265 19.69 -37.11 -17.12
N SER A 266 20.51 -37.61 -16.19
CA SER A 266 20.02 -38.35 -15.02
C SER A 266 19.26 -37.54 -13.99
N ALA A 267 19.26 -36.21 -14.13
CA ALA A 267 18.54 -35.31 -13.22
C ALA A 267 17.03 -35.19 -13.52
N VAL A 268 16.61 -35.59 -14.74
CA VAL A 268 15.21 -35.48 -15.18
C VAL A 268 14.78 -36.74 -15.94
N LEU A 269 13.53 -37.15 -15.81
CA LEU A 269 12.98 -38.30 -16.57
C LEU A 269 12.76 -37.97 -18.05
N LEU A 270 12.38 -36.74 -18.33
CA LEU A 270 12.21 -36.21 -19.67
C LEU A 270 12.90 -34.83 -19.72
N SER A 271 13.55 -34.54 -20.84
CA SER A 271 14.18 -33.22 -21.04
C SER A 271 13.18 -32.10 -20.88
N VAL A 272 13.57 -31.04 -20.19
CA VAL A 272 12.76 -29.82 -19.98
C VAL A 272 13.60 -28.58 -20.26
N ASP A 273 12.93 -27.52 -20.66
CA ASP A 273 13.54 -26.20 -20.76
C ASP A 273 13.12 -25.39 -19.52
N GLU A 274 14.11 -25.03 -18.71
CA GLU A 274 13.90 -24.21 -17.52
C GLU A 274 14.06 -22.73 -17.87
N ALA A 275 13.06 -21.93 -17.57
CA ALA A 275 13.14 -20.46 -17.65
C ALA A 275 14.10 -19.93 -16.57
N ALA A 276 14.70 -18.79 -16.84
CA ALA A 276 15.43 -18.05 -15.82
C ALA A 276 14.50 -17.73 -14.63
N TRP A 277 15.14 -17.54 -13.47
CA TRP A 277 14.40 -17.15 -12.27
C TRP A 277 13.61 -15.85 -12.50
N LEU A 278 12.35 -15.87 -12.12
CA LEU A 278 11.45 -14.72 -12.17
C LEU A 278 10.88 -14.47 -10.77
N ALA A 279 10.99 -13.24 -10.29
CA ALA A 279 10.38 -12.84 -9.03
C ALA A 279 8.85 -12.81 -9.17
N THR A 280 8.15 -13.63 -8.41
CA THR A 280 6.67 -13.62 -8.41
C THR A 280 6.10 -12.27 -7.99
N ASN A 281 6.84 -11.51 -7.18
CA ASN A 281 6.48 -10.15 -6.80
C ASN A 281 6.47 -9.21 -8.03
N ASP A 282 7.45 -9.32 -8.91
CA ASP A 282 7.54 -8.46 -10.10
C ASP A 282 6.42 -8.78 -11.09
N VAL A 283 6.09 -10.07 -11.25
CA VAL A 283 4.94 -10.50 -12.06
C VAL A 283 3.62 -9.95 -11.51
N ALA A 284 3.44 -10.03 -10.20
CA ALA A 284 2.22 -9.52 -9.55
C ALA A 284 2.10 -8.00 -9.70
N GLN A 285 3.18 -7.26 -9.49
CA GLN A 285 3.21 -5.81 -9.64
C GLN A 285 2.95 -5.38 -11.11
N TYR A 286 3.57 -6.07 -12.07
CA TYR A 286 3.28 -5.87 -13.48
C TYR A 286 1.80 -6.08 -13.79
N GLY A 287 1.24 -7.21 -13.34
CA GLY A 287 -0.16 -7.55 -13.59
C GLY A 287 -1.14 -6.51 -13.02
N LEU A 288 -0.91 -6.04 -11.80
CA LEU A 288 -1.72 -4.98 -11.21
C LEU A 288 -1.60 -3.67 -11.97
N ALA A 289 -0.38 -3.27 -12.34
CA ALA A 289 -0.16 -2.04 -13.08
C ALA A 289 -0.80 -2.05 -14.46
N VAL A 290 -0.68 -3.15 -15.23
CA VAL A 290 -1.28 -3.24 -16.56
C VAL A 290 -2.81 -3.21 -16.50
N ILE A 291 -3.41 -3.91 -15.53
CA ILE A 291 -4.87 -3.94 -15.36
C ILE A 291 -5.41 -2.53 -15.07
N GLU A 292 -4.80 -1.82 -14.13
CA GLU A 292 -5.26 -0.48 -13.75
C GLU A 292 -4.94 0.56 -14.83
N ASN A 293 -3.77 0.51 -15.48
CA ASN A 293 -3.46 1.40 -16.61
C ASN A 293 -4.47 1.24 -17.74
N LEU A 294 -4.81 0.00 -18.11
CA LEU A 294 -5.83 -0.26 -19.14
C LEU A 294 -7.23 0.20 -18.70
N ALA A 295 -7.56 0.08 -17.42
CA ALA A 295 -8.84 0.54 -16.90
C ALA A 295 -8.98 2.06 -16.95
N TYR A 296 -7.91 2.81 -16.69
CA TYR A 296 -7.95 4.27 -16.58
C TYR A 296 -7.59 5.01 -17.86
N ILE A 297 -6.63 4.50 -18.64
CA ILE A 297 -5.99 5.25 -19.73
C ILE A 297 -5.77 4.42 -21.02
N SER A 298 -6.57 3.38 -21.27
CA SER A 298 -6.44 2.54 -22.48
C SER A 298 -6.42 3.35 -23.77
N ASP A 299 -7.24 4.40 -23.84
CA ASP A 299 -7.39 5.23 -25.05
C ASP A 299 -6.09 5.97 -25.46
N SER A 300 -5.16 6.12 -24.53
CA SER A 300 -3.86 6.77 -24.78
C SER A 300 -2.73 5.80 -25.13
N LEU A 301 -2.98 4.50 -25.13
CA LEU A 301 -1.95 3.49 -25.40
C LEU A 301 -1.41 3.56 -26.84
N ASP A 302 -2.32 3.67 -27.82
CA ASP A 302 -1.93 3.77 -29.23
C ASP A 302 -1.10 5.03 -29.51
N ASP A 303 -1.43 6.14 -28.86
CA ASP A 303 -0.67 7.39 -28.94
C ASP A 303 0.75 7.25 -28.36
N TYR A 304 0.92 6.41 -27.33
CA TYR A 304 2.23 6.13 -26.75
C TYR A 304 3.08 5.20 -27.65
N LEU A 305 2.44 4.22 -28.32
CA LEU A 305 3.13 3.22 -29.14
C LEU A 305 3.43 3.72 -30.57
N SER A 306 2.87 4.86 -31.00
CA SER A 306 3.09 5.47 -32.32
C SER A 306 4.38 6.25 -32.42
#